data_593c5b635793fb54f6bd795ecc86a3e7
#
_entry.id   593c5b635793fb54f6bd795ecc86a3e7
#
_cell.length_a   1.000
_cell.length_b   1.000
_cell.length_c   1.000
_cell.angle_alpha   90.00
_cell.angle_beta   90.00
_cell.angle_gamma   90.00
#
_symmetry.space_group_name_H-M   'P 1'
#
loop_
_entity.id
_entity.type
_entity.pdbx_description
1 polymer ?
#
loop_
_entity_poly.entity_id
_entity_poly.type
_entity_poly.pdbx_seq_one_letter_code
_entity_poly.pdbx_strand_id
1 'polypeptide(L)'
;MKNKVLERKDFLRLLSKNRGLKKRDFIINKASKKDIDAVSEICQNLLHGNIKVNNRSFKNFYKCRHDIRQIADKKIHHSDKRKIISQRGGFLSVLIPAAIEAVSALIKIIKSKKKSKKK
;
A
#
# COMPACT_ATOMS: atom_id res chain seq x y z
N MET A 1 8.11 -10.70 13.36
CA MET A 1 7.92 -10.57 11.91
C MET A 1 7.80 -9.11 11.53
N LYS A 2 8.74 -8.64 10.75
CA LYS A 2 8.73 -7.24 10.30
C LYS A 2 7.69 -7.06 9.20
N ASN A 3 6.86 -6.06 9.35
CA ASN A 3 5.85 -5.72 8.34
C ASN A 3 6.31 -4.48 7.57
N LYS A 4 6.54 -4.65 6.28
CA LYS A 4 7.03 -3.57 5.41
C LYS A 4 6.11 -2.36 5.39
N VAL A 5 4.80 -2.58 5.44
CA VAL A 5 3.82 -1.50 5.44
C VAL A 5 3.95 -0.66 6.70
N LEU A 6 4.01 -1.29 7.87
CA LEU A 6 4.13 -0.56 9.14
C LEU A 6 5.48 0.12 9.30
N GLU A 7 6.55 -0.50 8.81
CA GLU A 7 7.89 0.10 8.86
C GLU A 7 7.96 1.39 8.05
N ARG A 8 7.19 1.50 6.99
CA ARG A 8 7.18 2.67 6.11
C ARG A 8 5.89 3.48 6.22
N LYS A 9 5.22 3.38 7.34
CA LYS A 9 3.94 4.05 7.60
C LYS A 9 4.00 5.56 7.37
N ASP A 10 5.05 6.22 7.84
CA ASP A 10 5.18 7.66 7.69
C ASP A 10 5.31 8.09 6.25
N PHE A 11 6.13 7.36 5.47
CA PHE A 11 6.25 7.58 4.03
C PHE A 11 4.90 7.37 3.33
N LEU A 12 4.22 6.27 3.66
CA LEU A 12 2.95 5.92 3.03
C LEU A 12 1.88 6.96 3.33
N ARG A 13 1.82 7.46 4.56
CA ARG A 13 0.89 8.54 4.93
C ARG A 13 1.18 9.81 4.17
N LEU A 14 2.45 10.16 4.03
CA LEU A 14 2.86 11.33 3.25
C LEU A 14 2.38 11.20 1.80
N LEU A 15 2.60 10.03 1.20
CA LEU A 15 2.19 9.76 -0.17
C LEU A 15 0.67 9.83 -0.31
N SER A 16 -0.09 9.26 0.62
CA SER A 16 -1.55 9.25 0.55
C SER A 16 -2.18 10.64 0.69
N LYS A 17 -1.54 11.54 1.43
CA LYS A 17 -2.04 12.91 1.64
C LYS A 17 -1.79 13.83 0.46
N ASN A 18 -0.84 13.50 -0.40
CA ASN A 18 -0.42 14.35 -1.51
C ASN A 18 -0.88 13.77 -2.83
N ARG A 19 -2.13 14.09 -3.22
CA ARG A 19 -2.78 13.53 -4.41
C ARG A 19 -2.30 14.12 -5.73
N GLY A 20 -1.79 15.35 -5.69
CA GLY A 20 -1.38 16.06 -6.90
C GLY A 20 -0.23 15.37 -7.60
N LEU A 21 -0.25 15.36 -8.94
CA LEU A 21 0.78 14.72 -9.75
C LEU A 21 2.20 15.21 -9.41
N LYS A 22 2.37 16.52 -9.30
CA LYS A 22 3.68 17.13 -9.00
C LYS A 22 4.20 16.72 -7.62
N LYS A 23 3.33 16.75 -6.61
CA LYS A 23 3.69 16.37 -5.24
C LYS A 23 4.02 14.89 -5.15
N ARG A 24 3.22 14.05 -5.79
CA ARG A 24 3.44 12.61 -5.82
C ARG A 24 4.77 12.28 -6.50
N ASP A 25 5.05 12.91 -7.64
CA ASP A 25 6.29 12.73 -8.37
C ASP A 25 7.50 13.10 -7.50
N PHE A 26 7.42 14.23 -6.80
CA PHE A 26 8.48 14.68 -5.89
C PHE A 26 8.76 13.66 -4.79
N ILE A 27 7.70 13.14 -4.17
CA ILE A 27 7.82 12.16 -3.08
C ILE A 27 8.42 10.86 -3.61
N ILE A 28 7.95 10.38 -4.74
CA ILE A 28 8.40 9.10 -5.31
C ILE A 28 9.84 9.17 -5.79
N ASN A 29 10.28 10.31 -6.32
CA ASN A 29 11.66 10.46 -6.75
C ASN A 29 12.66 10.38 -5.58
N LYS A 30 12.22 10.72 -4.38
CA LYS A 30 13.06 10.64 -3.17
C LYS A 30 12.86 9.34 -2.39
N ALA A 31 11.92 8.50 -2.79
CA ALA A 31 11.61 7.27 -2.09
C ALA A 31 12.74 6.24 -2.22
N SER A 32 12.99 5.49 -1.15
CA SER A 32 13.93 4.39 -1.16
C SER A 32 13.31 3.14 -1.80
N LYS A 33 14.14 2.13 -2.08
CA LYS A 33 13.64 0.83 -2.55
C LYS A 33 12.67 0.22 -1.54
N LYS A 34 12.95 0.35 -0.25
CA LYS A 34 12.07 -0.16 0.81
C LYS A 34 10.70 0.53 0.79
N ASP A 35 10.67 1.82 0.48
CA ASP A 35 9.42 2.56 0.34
C ASP A 35 8.59 2.01 -0.83
N ILE A 36 9.23 1.77 -1.97
CA ILE A 36 8.56 1.20 -3.14
C ILE A 36 8.10 -0.23 -2.85
N ASP A 37 8.92 -1.03 -2.16
CA ASP A 37 8.54 -2.38 -1.74
C ASP A 37 7.29 -2.39 -0.85
N ALA A 38 7.15 -1.39 0.03
CA ALA A 38 5.97 -1.25 0.87
C ALA A 38 4.72 -1.00 0.02
N VAL A 39 4.81 -0.14 -0.99
CA VAL A 39 3.70 0.10 -1.93
C VAL A 39 3.36 -1.18 -2.69
N SER A 40 4.38 -1.92 -3.14
CA SER A 40 4.18 -3.21 -3.82
C SER A 40 3.42 -4.20 -2.94
N GLU A 41 3.79 -4.29 -1.66
CA GLU A 41 3.14 -5.18 -0.71
C GLU A 41 1.67 -4.82 -0.48
N ILE A 42 1.37 -3.52 -0.42
CA ILE A 42 -0.02 -3.05 -0.32
C ILE A 42 -0.82 -3.53 -1.53
N CYS A 43 -0.28 -3.39 -2.73
CA CYS A 43 -0.94 -3.84 -3.95
C CYS A 43 -1.12 -5.36 -3.96
N GLN A 44 -0.12 -6.12 -3.49
CA GLN A 44 -0.23 -7.58 -3.35
C GLN A 44 -1.36 -7.97 -2.39
N ASN A 45 -1.44 -7.30 -1.24
CA ASN A 45 -2.48 -7.57 -0.25
C ASN A 45 -3.87 -7.25 -0.79
N LEU A 46 -4.02 -6.19 -1.57
CA LEU A 46 -5.29 -5.87 -2.22
C LEU A 46 -5.70 -6.98 -3.19
N LEU A 47 -4.76 -7.45 -4.03
CA LEU A 47 -5.03 -8.51 -5.01
C LEU A 47 -5.36 -9.84 -4.34
N HIS A 48 -4.81 -10.11 -3.17
CA HIS A 48 -5.07 -11.32 -2.42
C HIS A 48 -6.33 -11.24 -1.53
N GLY A 49 -7.04 -10.12 -1.57
CA GLY A 49 -8.26 -9.95 -0.79
C GLY A 49 -8.05 -9.70 0.70
N ASN A 50 -6.84 -9.31 1.10
CA ASN A 50 -6.50 -9.07 2.51
C ASN A 50 -6.87 -7.68 3.00
N ILE A 51 -7.30 -6.80 2.11
CA ILE A 51 -7.72 -5.44 2.44
C ILE A 51 -9.20 -5.31 2.11
N LYS A 52 -10.01 -4.99 3.13
CA LYS A 52 -11.44 -4.77 2.92
C LYS A 52 -11.67 -3.39 2.29
N VAL A 53 -12.42 -3.37 1.22
CA VAL A 53 -12.79 -2.13 0.53
C VAL A 53 -14.28 -2.11 0.28
N ASN A 54 -14.87 -0.90 0.30
CA ASN A 54 -16.29 -0.76 -0.03
C ASN A 54 -16.49 -0.86 -1.55
N ASN A 55 -17.75 -0.97 -1.99
CA ASN A 55 -18.08 -1.14 -3.41
C ASN A 55 -17.58 0.00 -4.28
N ARG A 56 -17.64 1.22 -3.76
CA ARG A 56 -17.19 2.40 -4.49
C ARG A 56 -15.68 2.37 -4.74
N SER A 57 -14.91 2.07 -3.69
CA SER A 57 -13.45 1.93 -3.79
C SER A 57 -13.06 0.75 -4.68
N PHE A 58 -13.78 -0.37 -4.57
CA PHE A 58 -13.56 -1.54 -5.40
C PHE A 58 -13.67 -1.20 -6.89
N LYS A 59 -14.70 -0.45 -7.28
CA LYS A 59 -14.87 -0.02 -8.67
C LYS A 59 -13.67 0.81 -9.17
N ASN A 60 -13.18 1.71 -8.32
CA ASN A 60 -12.00 2.52 -8.65
C ASN A 60 -10.75 1.67 -8.81
N PHE A 61 -10.52 0.72 -7.90
CA PHE A 61 -9.37 -0.18 -7.97
C PHE A 61 -9.47 -1.11 -9.18
N TYR A 62 -10.67 -1.54 -9.52
CA TYR A 62 -10.87 -2.37 -10.72
C TYR A 62 -10.45 -1.63 -11.98
N LYS A 63 -10.76 -0.34 -12.08
CA LYS A 63 -10.32 0.51 -13.22
C LYS A 63 -8.80 0.61 -13.29
N CYS A 64 -8.12 0.58 -12.14
CA CYS A 64 -6.67 0.68 -12.05
C CYS A 64 -6.00 -0.69 -11.93
N ARG A 65 -6.72 -1.79 -12.13
CA ARG A 65 -6.23 -3.15 -11.86
C ARG A 65 -4.93 -3.50 -12.57
N HIS A 66 -4.74 -2.99 -13.78
CA HIS A 66 -3.52 -3.25 -14.53
C HIS A 66 -2.30 -2.63 -13.85
N ASP A 67 -2.42 -1.37 -13.45
CA ASP A 67 -1.35 -0.68 -12.73
C ASP A 67 -1.08 -1.33 -11.37
N ILE A 68 -2.14 -1.70 -10.66
CA ILE A 68 -2.01 -2.38 -9.37
C ILE A 68 -1.25 -3.70 -9.52
N ARG A 69 -1.57 -4.48 -10.54
CA ARG A 69 -0.89 -5.74 -10.82
C ARG A 69 0.58 -5.55 -11.15
N GLN A 70 0.92 -4.51 -11.91
CA GLN A 70 2.30 -4.21 -12.24
C GLN A 70 3.11 -3.79 -11.02
N ILE A 71 2.54 -2.96 -10.16
CA ILE A 71 3.21 -2.54 -8.92
C ILE A 71 3.39 -3.74 -7.98
N ALA A 72 2.42 -4.65 -7.94
CA ALA A 72 2.47 -5.84 -7.09
C ALA A 72 3.47 -6.90 -7.60
N ASP A 73 3.78 -6.90 -8.89
CA ASP A 73 4.62 -7.93 -9.51
C ASP A 73 6.08 -7.77 -9.08
N LYS A 74 6.61 -8.80 -8.44
CA LYS A 74 8.00 -8.82 -7.96
C LYS A 74 9.02 -8.78 -9.09
N LYS A 75 8.63 -9.17 -10.31
CA LYS A 75 9.51 -9.17 -11.48
C LYS A 75 9.68 -7.78 -12.10
N ILE A 76 8.78 -6.85 -11.81
CA ILE A 76 8.87 -5.49 -12.34
C ILE A 76 9.92 -4.71 -11.57
N HIS A 77 10.79 -4.02 -12.30
CA HIS A 77 11.88 -3.23 -11.72
C HIS A 77 11.34 -2.03 -10.95
N HIS A 78 12.07 -1.63 -9.91
CA HIS A 78 11.70 -0.47 -9.08
C HIS A 78 11.52 0.81 -9.88
N SER A 79 12.36 1.04 -10.90
CA SER A 79 12.26 2.24 -11.72
C SER A 79 10.94 2.32 -12.49
N ASP A 80 10.45 1.16 -12.97
CA ASP A 80 9.18 1.10 -13.68
C ASP A 80 8.00 1.30 -12.71
N LYS A 81 8.09 0.72 -11.52
CA LYS A 81 7.09 0.94 -10.47
C LYS A 81 7.00 2.41 -10.08
N ARG A 82 8.15 3.09 -9.94
CA ARG A 82 8.19 4.53 -9.64
C ARG A 82 7.44 5.34 -10.68
N LYS A 83 7.63 5.03 -11.96
CA LYS A 83 6.93 5.72 -13.05
C LYS A 83 5.43 5.54 -12.96
N ILE A 84 4.98 4.31 -12.71
CA ILE A 84 3.55 4.01 -12.58
C ILE A 84 2.95 4.77 -11.40
N ILE A 85 3.59 4.70 -10.23
CA ILE A 85 3.11 5.37 -9.03
C ILE A 85 3.06 6.89 -9.24
N SER A 86 4.12 7.44 -9.81
CA SER A 86 4.22 8.89 -10.05
C SER A 86 3.12 9.38 -10.99
N GLN A 87 2.91 8.68 -12.09
CA GLN A 87 2.00 9.13 -13.15
C GLN A 87 0.55 8.72 -12.92
N ARG A 88 0.31 7.51 -12.37
CA ARG A 88 -1.03 6.92 -12.26
C ARG A 88 -1.38 6.44 -10.87
N GLY A 89 -0.61 6.82 -9.86
CA GLY A 89 -0.77 6.34 -8.49
C GLY A 89 -1.83 7.08 -7.65
N GLY A 90 -2.73 7.84 -8.27
CA GLY A 90 -3.76 8.57 -7.53
C GLY A 90 -4.64 7.68 -6.66
N PHE A 91 -4.86 6.42 -7.05
CA PHE A 91 -5.64 5.46 -6.27
C PHE A 91 -5.01 5.17 -4.91
N LEU A 92 -3.71 5.41 -4.74
CA LEU A 92 -3.02 5.15 -3.48
C LEU A 92 -3.51 6.04 -2.34
N SER A 93 -4.08 7.21 -2.64
CA SER A 93 -4.65 8.09 -1.60
C SER A 93 -5.79 7.41 -0.84
N VAL A 94 -6.50 6.50 -1.49
CA VAL A 94 -7.58 5.71 -0.87
C VAL A 94 -7.06 4.37 -0.36
N LEU A 95 -6.20 3.71 -1.12
CA LEU A 95 -5.71 2.37 -0.80
C LEU A 95 -4.80 2.35 0.43
N ILE A 96 -3.90 3.32 0.58
CA ILE A 96 -2.93 3.33 1.68
C ILE A 96 -3.60 3.36 3.06
N PRO A 97 -4.57 4.27 3.33
CA PRO A 97 -5.25 4.26 4.63
C PRO A 97 -5.94 2.94 4.93
N ALA A 98 -6.60 2.34 3.94
CA ALA A 98 -7.27 1.04 4.09
C ALA A 98 -6.26 -0.06 4.42
N ALA A 99 -5.09 -0.04 3.78
CA ALA A 99 -4.05 -1.03 4.01
C ALA A 99 -3.45 -0.91 5.42
N ILE A 100 -3.17 0.30 5.88
CA ILE A 100 -2.63 0.54 7.22
C ILE A 100 -3.63 0.06 8.27
N GLU A 101 -4.91 0.36 8.09
CA GLU A 101 -5.98 -0.08 8.99
C GLU A 101 -6.07 -1.60 9.04
N ALA A 102 -6.02 -2.27 7.88
CA ALA A 102 -6.10 -3.74 7.80
C ALA A 102 -4.94 -4.41 8.54
N VAL A 103 -3.71 -3.91 8.35
CA VAL A 103 -2.53 -4.46 9.02
C VAL A 103 -2.59 -4.22 10.53
N SER A 104 -3.01 -3.03 10.94
CA SER A 104 -3.13 -2.67 12.35
C SER A 104 -4.18 -3.55 13.06
N ALA A 105 -5.32 -3.80 12.40
CA ALA A 105 -6.36 -4.67 12.93
C ALA A 105 -5.86 -6.11 13.12
N LEU A 106 -5.11 -6.62 12.15
CA LEU A 106 -4.54 -7.97 12.21
C LEU A 106 -3.57 -8.13 13.39
N ILE A 107 -2.73 -7.13 13.61
CA ILE A 107 -1.77 -7.15 14.73
C ILE A 107 -2.51 -7.14 16.07
N LYS A 108 -3.56 -6.36 16.20
CA LYS A 108 -4.39 -6.33 17.41
C LYS A 108 -5.01 -7.71 17.70
N ILE A 109 -5.49 -8.40 16.69
CA ILE A 109 -6.05 -9.75 16.83
C ILE A 109 -4.98 -10.73 17.32
N ILE A 110 -3.80 -10.69 16.73
CA ILE A 110 -2.69 -11.56 17.12
C ILE A 110 -2.28 -11.32 18.57
N LYS A 111 -2.15 -10.06 18.98
CA LYS A 111 -1.79 -9.70 20.37
C LYS A 111 -2.85 -10.15 21.37
N SER A 112 -4.13 -10.00 21.02
CA SER A 112 -5.24 -10.45 21.84
C SER A 112 -5.21 -11.97 22.06
N LYS A 113 -4.99 -12.74 20.99
CA LYS A 113 -4.87 -14.20 21.07
C LYS A 113 -3.70 -14.65 21.92
N LYS A 114 -2.55 -13.98 21.83
CA LYS A 114 -1.37 -14.27 22.66
C LYS A 114 -1.67 -14.04 24.14
N LYS A 115 -2.39 -12.97 24.49
CA LYS A 115 -2.78 -12.70 25.87
C LYS A 115 -3.71 -13.77 26.41
N SER A 116 -4.65 -14.28 25.61
CA SER A 116 -5.56 -15.35 26.00
C SER A 116 -4.82 -16.63 26.35
N LYS A 117 -3.77 -16.97 25.63
CA LYS A 117 -3.00 -18.20 25.81
C LYS A 117 -2.14 -18.20 27.07
N LYS A 118 -1.89 -17.05 27.69
CA LYS A 118 -1.06 -16.94 28.88
C LYS A 118 -1.82 -17.12 30.19
N LYS A 119 -3.09 -17.42 30.13
CA LYS A 119 -3.86 -17.75 31.34
C LYS A 119 -3.75 -19.26 31.65
#